data_9d0a0f56f995249f1a9c90cb1139a19e
#
_entry.id   9d0a0f56f995249f1a9c90cb1139a19e
#
_cell.length_a   1.000
_cell.length_b   1.000
_cell.length_c   1.000
_cell.angle_alpha   90.00
_cell.angle_beta   90.00
_cell.angle_gamma   90.00
#
_symmetry.space_group_name_H-M   'P 1'
#
loop_
_entity.id
_entity.type
_entity.pdbx_description
1 polymer ?
#
loop_
_entity_poly.entity_id
_entity_poly.type
_entity_poly.pdbx_seq_one_letter_code
_entity_poly.pdbx_strand_id
1 'polypeptide(L)'
;MPSESADVAVILMGNNEVVGPYGPGTFNQNFLSSLSAIRALQALKRTRLWQLVDSSLAEVQSSDAKADLEWQGMQMFVDNGVAEDDPRMSAVYKHFEGNLRDIVDTLNAKGMHVVLSTVPVNLRQSAPFLSISRDDRSASGEAKLTALRERAEAQALNGRWREAQDLWQQAIALDAGYADSHFQLATSLENLGELALARSHYERALDLDGLRFRADTRINAIIERVAREYDLSNVSFVHSSKGFDRASAPYAPGWD
;
A
#
# COMPACT_ATOMS: atom_id res chain seq x y z
N MET A 1 -7.89 40.16 -8.08
CA MET A 1 -8.69 38.94 -8.09
C MET A 1 -9.06 38.64 -6.66
N PRO A 2 -10.31 38.38 -6.30
CA PRO A 2 -10.61 37.92 -4.95
C PRO A 2 -9.81 36.64 -4.74
N SER A 3 -9.09 36.51 -3.64
CA SER A 3 -8.46 35.29 -3.22
C SER A 3 -9.59 34.33 -2.90
N GLU A 4 -9.85 33.33 -3.78
CA GLU A 4 -10.69 32.20 -3.44
C GLU A 4 -9.98 31.46 -2.31
N SER A 5 -10.33 31.76 -1.07
CA SER A 5 -9.92 30.98 0.08
C SER A 5 -10.85 29.79 0.18
N ALA A 6 -10.33 28.58 0.08
CA ALA A 6 -11.13 27.40 0.38
C ALA A 6 -11.36 27.33 1.90
N ASP A 7 -12.59 27.08 2.32
CA ASP A 7 -12.96 26.98 3.73
C ASP A 7 -12.79 25.56 4.28
N VAL A 8 -12.78 24.57 3.40
CA VAL A 8 -12.68 23.14 3.74
C VAL A 8 -11.65 22.45 2.85
N ALA A 9 -10.81 21.64 3.46
CA ALA A 9 -9.88 20.74 2.77
C ALA A 9 -10.24 19.27 3.08
N VAL A 10 -10.48 18.49 2.04
CA VAL A 10 -10.70 17.03 2.17
C VAL A 10 -9.42 16.31 1.80
N ILE A 11 -8.92 15.46 2.72
CA ILE A 11 -7.69 14.70 2.55
C ILE A 11 -8.04 13.22 2.47
N LEU A 12 -7.81 12.64 1.30
CA LEU A 12 -7.89 11.21 1.01
C LEU A 12 -6.54 10.79 0.40
N MET A 13 -5.61 10.34 1.22
CA MET A 13 -4.25 9.99 0.81
C MET A 13 -3.74 8.76 1.55
N GLY A 14 -2.71 8.10 1.01
CA GLY A 14 -2.11 6.90 1.60
C GLY A 14 -1.85 5.80 0.57
N ASN A 15 -2.19 6.01 -0.68
CA ASN A 15 -1.79 5.14 -1.78
C ASN A 15 -0.36 5.48 -2.23
N ASN A 16 0.37 4.47 -2.72
CA ASN A 16 1.72 4.62 -3.27
C ASN A 16 2.81 5.11 -2.28
N GLU A 17 2.60 5.00 -0.99
CA GLU A 17 3.57 5.45 0.01
C GLU A 17 4.88 4.63 -0.04
N VAL A 18 4.77 3.35 -0.42
CA VAL A 18 5.90 2.42 -0.57
C VAL A 18 6.56 2.53 -1.94
N VAL A 19 5.76 2.72 -2.99
CA VAL A 19 6.22 2.79 -4.39
C VAL A 19 6.38 4.22 -4.91
N GLY A 20 6.17 5.20 -4.05
CA GLY A 20 6.34 6.63 -4.35
C GLY A 20 7.81 7.04 -4.50
N PRO A 21 8.10 8.28 -4.91
CA PRO A 21 9.45 8.73 -5.31
C PRO A 21 10.54 8.57 -4.23
N TYR A 22 10.17 8.47 -2.97
CA TYR A 22 11.06 8.27 -1.83
C TYR A 22 10.74 6.98 -1.04
N GLY A 23 9.90 6.12 -1.60
CA GLY A 23 9.55 4.84 -1.01
C GLY A 23 10.60 3.75 -1.31
N PRO A 24 10.65 2.69 -0.50
CA PRO A 24 11.62 1.60 -0.68
C PRO A 24 11.35 0.72 -1.90
N GLY A 25 10.13 0.73 -2.44
CA GLY A 25 9.71 0.01 -3.66
C GLY A 25 9.88 0.82 -4.94
N THR A 26 10.55 1.97 -4.89
CA THR A 26 10.82 2.76 -6.09
C THR A 26 12.02 2.22 -6.87
N PHE A 27 11.93 2.26 -8.20
CA PHE A 27 13.00 1.86 -9.11
C PHE A 27 14.25 2.77 -9.04
N ASN A 28 14.14 3.97 -8.50
CA ASN A 28 15.25 4.94 -8.41
C ASN A 28 16.21 4.71 -7.22
N GLN A 29 16.02 3.68 -6.40
CA GLN A 29 16.84 3.34 -5.22
C GLN A 29 17.17 4.51 -4.27
N ASN A 30 16.41 5.61 -4.33
CA ASN A 30 16.63 6.84 -3.55
C ASN A 30 15.90 6.81 -2.20
N PHE A 31 15.80 5.63 -1.59
CA PHE A 31 15.17 5.55 -0.27
C PHE A 31 15.98 6.35 0.76
N LEU A 32 15.33 7.36 1.34
CA LEU A 32 15.88 8.12 2.46
C LEU A 32 15.05 7.84 3.71
N SER A 33 15.70 7.33 4.74
CA SER A 33 15.06 7.00 6.02
C SER A 33 14.70 8.22 6.89
N SER A 34 15.21 9.41 6.54
CA SER A 34 15.01 10.65 7.28
C SER A 34 14.10 11.62 6.54
N LEU A 35 12.93 11.92 7.11
CA LEU A 35 11.99 12.90 6.57
C LEU A 35 12.61 14.31 6.45
N SER A 36 13.43 14.72 7.42
CA SER A 36 14.14 16.01 7.39
C SER A 36 15.16 16.07 6.24
N ALA A 37 15.86 14.96 5.95
CA ALA A 37 16.77 14.89 4.82
C ALA A 37 16.02 14.98 3.48
N ILE A 38 14.87 14.31 3.35
CA ILE A 38 14.00 14.42 2.16
C ILE A 38 13.56 15.88 1.95
N ARG A 39 13.10 16.54 3.00
CA ARG A 39 12.66 17.96 2.94
C ARG A 39 13.80 18.90 2.60
N ALA A 40 14.97 18.70 3.19
CA ALA A 40 16.16 19.49 2.88
C ALA A 40 16.57 19.32 1.40
N LEU A 41 16.55 18.10 0.90
CA LEU A 41 16.83 17.81 -0.52
C LEU A 41 15.79 18.45 -1.45
N GLN A 42 14.51 18.38 -1.11
CA GLN A 42 13.45 19.04 -1.88
C GLN A 42 13.58 20.57 -1.87
N ALA A 43 13.93 21.16 -0.72
CA ALA A 43 14.17 22.59 -0.62
C ALA A 43 15.38 23.00 -1.48
N LEU A 44 16.45 22.22 -1.45
CA LEU A 44 17.65 22.46 -2.26
C LEU A 44 17.34 22.37 -3.76
N LYS A 45 16.57 21.37 -4.20
CA LYS A 45 16.15 21.19 -5.60
C LYS A 45 15.30 22.35 -6.14
N ARG A 46 14.64 23.12 -5.27
CA ARG A 46 13.88 24.33 -5.64
C ARG A 46 14.76 25.55 -5.88
N THR A 47 16.05 25.50 -5.49
CA THR A 47 16.96 26.63 -5.68
C THR A 47 17.45 26.72 -7.13
N ARG A 48 17.67 27.95 -7.60
CA ARG A 48 18.24 28.19 -8.95
C ARG A 48 19.63 27.59 -9.11
N LEU A 49 20.42 27.53 -8.03
CA LEU A 49 21.75 26.90 -8.04
C LEU A 49 21.67 25.41 -8.35
N TRP A 50 20.71 24.69 -7.75
CA TRP A 50 20.50 23.27 -8.06
C TRP A 50 20.06 23.06 -9.50
N GLN A 51 19.16 23.91 -10.01
CA GLN A 51 18.69 23.85 -11.39
C GLN A 51 19.83 24.04 -12.39
N LEU A 52 20.79 24.93 -12.08
CA LEU A 52 22.00 25.12 -12.88
C LEU A 52 22.91 23.90 -12.86
N VAL A 53 23.14 23.30 -11.68
CA VAL A 53 23.94 22.08 -11.52
C VAL A 53 23.28 20.90 -12.25
N ASP A 54 21.98 20.74 -12.10
CA ASP A 54 21.20 19.66 -12.71
C ASP A 54 21.21 19.77 -14.24
N SER A 55 21.05 20.99 -14.78
CA SER A 55 21.14 21.23 -16.23
C SER A 55 22.54 20.94 -16.78
N SER A 56 23.57 21.35 -16.05
CA SER A 56 24.98 21.11 -16.47
C SER A 56 25.34 19.62 -16.39
N LEU A 57 24.84 18.88 -15.39
CA LEU A 57 25.01 17.44 -15.28
C LEU A 57 24.22 16.68 -16.35
N ALA A 58 23.00 17.15 -16.68
CA ALA A 58 22.19 16.58 -17.74
C ALA A 58 22.84 16.68 -19.13
N GLU A 59 23.58 17.78 -19.39
CA GLU A 59 24.36 17.93 -20.62
C GLU A 59 25.55 16.96 -20.70
N VAL A 60 26.17 16.63 -19.56
CA VAL A 60 27.31 15.69 -19.49
C VAL A 60 26.81 14.23 -19.52
N GLN A 61 25.63 13.92 -19.02
CA GLN A 61 25.05 12.55 -18.96
C GLN A 61 24.19 12.19 -20.18
N SER A 62 24.11 13.04 -21.18
CA SER A 62 23.11 12.95 -22.25
C SER A 62 23.33 11.89 -23.32
N SER A 63 24.32 10.99 -23.24
CA SER A 63 24.48 9.97 -24.28
C SER A 63 24.22 8.52 -23.88
N ASP A 64 24.40 8.10 -22.62
CA ASP A 64 24.32 6.66 -22.33
C ASP A 64 23.30 6.27 -21.25
N ALA A 65 22.87 7.17 -20.36
CA ALA A 65 22.01 6.83 -19.23
C ALA A 65 20.49 6.97 -19.50
N LYS A 66 20.10 7.60 -20.61
CA LYS A 66 18.67 7.75 -20.97
C LYS A 66 18.09 6.59 -21.79
N ALA A 67 18.94 5.73 -22.32
CA ALA A 67 18.51 4.65 -23.21
C ALA A 67 17.91 3.44 -22.46
N ASP A 68 18.21 3.25 -21.18
CA ASP A 68 17.81 2.04 -20.43
C ASP A 68 16.56 2.20 -19.56
N LEU A 69 15.95 3.37 -19.50
CA LEU A 69 14.67 3.57 -18.79
C LEU A 69 13.49 3.56 -19.78
N GLU A 70 13.46 2.59 -20.69
CA GLU A 70 12.24 2.28 -21.40
C GLU A 70 11.15 1.88 -20.38
N TRP A 71 10.00 2.54 -20.45
CA TRP A 71 8.87 2.23 -19.59
C TRP A 71 8.41 0.78 -19.81
N GLN A 72 8.85 -0.11 -18.95
CA GLN A 72 8.47 -1.54 -18.96
C GLN A 72 7.17 -1.80 -18.19
N GLY A 73 6.42 -0.76 -17.86
CA GLY A 73 5.16 -0.90 -17.16
C GLY A 73 5.31 -1.43 -15.73
N MET A 74 4.41 -2.30 -15.33
CA MET A 74 4.39 -2.89 -13.98
C MET A 74 5.64 -3.73 -13.65
N GLN A 75 6.33 -4.28 -14.66
CA GLN A 75 7.51 -5.12 -14.47
C GLN A 75 8.62 -4.39 -13.71
N MET A 76 8.79 -3.09 -13.94
CA MET A 76 9.78 -2.27 -13.23
C MET A 76 9.61 -2.26 -11.70
N PHE A 77 8.39 -2.50 -11.23
CA PHE A 77 8.07 -2.52 -9.80
C PHE A 77 8.18 -3.91 -9.20
N VAL A 78 7.98 -4.96 -9.99
CA VAL A 78 8.02 -6.36 -9.52
C VAL A 78 9.38 -6.69 -8.91
N ASP A 79 10.47 -6.25 -9.55
CA ASP A 79 11.83 -6.48 -9.08
C ASP A 79 12.18 -5.68 -7.81
N ASN A 80 11.35 -4.71 -7.44
CA ASN A 80 11.51 -3.86 -6.27
C ASN A 80 10.40 -4.11 -5.22
N GLY A 81 9.87 -5.33 -5.18
CA GLY A 81 8.89 -5.73 -4.18
C GLY A 81 9.41 -5.55 -2.75
N VAL A 82 8.55 -5.11 -1.84
CA VAL A 82 8.89 -4.83 -0.44
C VAL A 82 8.08 -5.73 0.48
N ALA A 83 8.76 -6.65 1.18
CA ALA A 83 8.12 -7.53 2.14
C ALA A 83 7.57 -6.74 3.34
N GLU A 84 6.56 -7.31 4.03
CA GLU A 84 5.94 -6.66 5.19
C GLU A 84 6.93 -6.38 6.32
N ASP A 85 7.88 -7.29 6.53
CA ASP A 85 8.90 -7.23 7.58
C ASP A 85 10.18 -6.47 7.15
N ASP A 86 10.18 -5.86 5.97
CA ASP A 86 11.30 -5.01 5.53
C ASP A 86 11.50 -3.86 6.54
N PRO A 87 12.71 -3.70 7.10
CA PRO A 87 12.99 -2.67 8.11
C PRO A 87 12.71 -1.24 7.61
N ARG A 88 12.74 -1.01 6.29
CA ARG A 88 12.43 0.28 5.67
C ARG A 88 10.96 0.68 5.82
N MET A 89 10.05 -0.29 5.99
CA MET A 89 8.61 -0.03 6.17
C MET A 89 8.32 0.85 7.39
N SER A 90 9.09 0.70 8.47
CA SER A 90 8.95 1.58 9.65
C SER A 90 9.16 3.06 9.31
N ALA A 91 10.11 3.37 8.43
CA ALA A 91 10.37 4.75 7.99
C ALA A 91 9.23 5.26 7.09
N VAL A 92 8.70 4.43 6.19
CA VAL A 92 7.55 4.78 5.33
C VAL A 92 6.37 5.27 6.19
N TYR A 93 5.97 4.46 7.18
CA TYR A 93 4.84 4.83 8.05
C TYR A 93 5.09 6.09 8.87
N LYS A 94 6.33 6.28 9.38
CA LYS A 94 6.71 7.50 10.09
C LYS A 94 6.69 8.73 9.17
N HIS A 95 7.15 8.59 7.92
CA HIS A 95 7.10 9.67 6.93
C HIS A 95 5.67 10.05 6.60
N PHE A 96 4.83 9.05 6.33
CA PHE A 96 3.41 9.27 6.07
C PHE A 96 2.73 10.01 7.23
N GLU A 97 2.90 9.53 8.45
CA GLU A 97 2.33 10.12 9.66
C GLU A 97 2.80 11.56 9.87
N GLY A 98 4.11 11.81 9.72
CA GLY A 98 4.68 13.16 9.85
C GLY A 98 4.19 14.11 8.76
N ASN A 99 4.11 13.64 7.52
CA ASN A 99 3.59 14.45 6.41
C ASN A 99 2.10 14.77 6.60
N LEU A 100 1.31 13.79 7.05
CA LEU A 100 -0.12 13.99 7.29
C LEU A 100 -0.35 15.07 8.36
N ARG A 101 0.39 15.02 9.50
CA ARG A 101 0.32 16.07 10.53
C ARG A 101 0.68 17.44 9.99
N ASP A 102 1.79 17.55 9.26
CA ASP A 102 2.22 18.83 8.69
C ASP A 102 1.21 19.43 7.70
N ILE A 103 0.53 18.58 6.92
CA ILE A 103 -0.55 19.02 6.03
C ILE A 103 -1.71 19.56 6.86
N VAL A 104 -2.16 18.83 7.89
CA VAL A 104 -3.25 19.27 8.74
C VAL A 104 -2.90 20.58 9.47
N ASP A 105 -1.71 20.67 10.07
CA ASP A 105 -1.25 21.88 10.75
C ASP A 105 -1.17 23.09 9.83
N THR A 106 -0.67 22.87 8.60
CA THR A 106 -0.58 23.92 7.59
C THR A 106 -1.95 24.45 7.16
N LEU A 107 -2.93 23.57 7.02
CA LEU A 107 -4.29 23.93 6.62
C LEU A 107 -5.03 24.62 7.77
N ASN A 108 -4.92 24.10 9.00
CA ASN A 108 -5.48 24.71 10.19
C ASN A 108 -4.91 26.12 10.45
N ALA A 109 -3.59 26.31 10.25
CA ALA A 109 -2.96 27.63 10.36
C ALA A 109 -3.48 28.65 9.34
N LYS A 110 -4.08 28.18 8.25
CA LYS A 110 -4.78 29.01 7.24
C LYS A 110 -6.26 29.22 7.54
N GLY A 111 -6.75 28.70 8.66
CA GLY A 111 -8.16 28.77 9.05
C GLY A 111 -9.09 27.81 8.30
N MET A 112 -8.56 26.81 7.62
CA MET A 112 -9.34 25.83 6.88
C MET A 112 -9.82 24.72 7.83
N HIS A 113 -11.06 24.29 7.67
CA HIS A 113 -11.54 23.06 8.29
C HIS A 113 -11.03 21.86 7.49
N VAL A 114 -10.42 20.88 8.17
CA VAL A 114 -9.84 19.70 7.53
C VAL A 114 -10.73 18.48 7.73
N VAL A 115 -11.02 17.77 6.64
CA VAL A 115 -11.72 16.48 6.68
C VAL A 115 -10.71 15.39 6.32
N LEU A 116 -10.31 14.59 7.32
CA LEU A 116 -9.49 13.40 7.10
C LEU A 116 -10.37 12.18 6.81
N SER A 117 -10.01 11.40 5.83
CA SER A 117 -10.73 10.19 5.46
C SER A 117 -9.81 8.99 5.36
N THR A 118 -10.26 7.83 5.87
CA THR A 118 -9.63 6.55 5.53
C THR A 118 -9.78 6.26 4.04
N VAL A 119 -8.83 5.53 3.49
CA VAL A 119 -8.82 5.13 2.07
C VAL A 119 -9.57 3.82 1.92
N PRO A 120 -10.68 3.78 1.17
CA PRO A 120 -11.35 2.52 0.85
C PRO A 120 -10.51 1.73 -0.15
N VAL A 121 -10.47 0.41 0.03
CA VAL A 121 -9.73 -0.51 -0.84
C VAL A 121 -10.65 -1.64 -1.27
N ASN A 122 -10.66 -1.97 -2.56
CA ASN A 122 -11.34 -3.17 -3.04
C ASN A 122 -10.55 -4.41 -2.58
N LEU A 123 -11.01 -5.04 -1.52
CA LEU A 123 -10.37 -6.23 -0.95
C LEU A 123 -10.72 -7.49 -1.72
N ARG A 124 -11.97 -7.60 -2.18
CA ARG A 124 -12.56 -8.82 -2.73
C ARG A 124 -12.14 -9.10 -4.17
N GLN A 125 -12.06 -8.07 -5.01
CA GLN A 125 -11.85 -8.23 -6.45
C GLN A 125 -10.48 -7.71 -6.93
N SER A 126 -9.65 -7.28 -5.99
CA SER A 126 -8.29 -6.84 -6.28
C SER A 126 -7.29 -7.73 -5.54
N ALA A 127 -6.86 -8.78 -6.22
CA ALA A 127 -5.82 -9.67 -5.70
C ALA A 127 -4.51 -8.89 -5.41
N PRO A 128 -3.62 -9.41 -4.57
CA PRO A 128 -2.28 -8.86 -4.39
C PRO A 128 -1.55 -8.73 -5.72
N PHE A 129 -0.85 -7.62 -5.93
CA PHE A 129 -0.04 -7.41 -7.13
C PHE A 129 1.23 -8.25 -7.13
N LEU A 130 1.80 -8.48 -5.94
CA LEU A 130 3.00 -9.30 -5.78
C LEU A 130 2.95 -10.07 -4.46
N SER A 131 3.09 -11.39 -4.55
CA SER A 131 3.30 -12.23 -3.39
C SER A 131 4.77 -12.58 -3.24
N ILE A 132 5.35 -12.23 -2.09
CA ILE A 132 6.77 -12.51 -1.79
C ILE A 132 6.84 -13.79 -0.96
N SER A 133 7.56 -14.78 -1.49
CA SER A 133 7.85 -16.02 -0.77
C SER A 133 9.11 -15.86 0.08
N ARG A 134 9.20 -16.56 1.20
CA ARG A 134 10.43 -16.60 1.99
C ARG A 134 11.46 -17.52 1.34
N ASP A 135 12.70 -17.02 1.22
CA ASP A 135 13.80 -17.74 0.54
C ASP A 135 14.53 -18.76 1.44
N ASP A 136 14.09 -18.97 2.67
CA ASP A 136 14.79 -19.81 3.66
C ASP A 136 14.36 -21.29 3.65
N ARG A 137 13.51 -21.68 2.69
CA ARG A 137 13.00 -23.06 2.58
C ARG A 137 13.93 -23.96 1.78
N SER A 138 13.95 -25.24 2.20
CA SER A 138 14.58 -26.30 1.39
C SER A 138 13.82 -26.53 0.07
N ALA A 139 14.49 -27.04 -0.96
CA ALA A 139 13.85 -27.37 -2.23
C ALA A 139 12.63 -28.32 -2.07
N SER A 140 12.69 -29.25 -1.12
CA SER A 140 11.56 -30.14 -0.81
C SER A 140 10.39 -29.40 -0.13
N GLY A 141 10.69 -28.40 0.70
CA GLY A 141 9.68 -27.54 1.32
C GLY A 141 8.95 -26.68 0.29
N GLU A 142 9.69 -26.11 -0.66
CA GLU A 142 9.13 -25.32 -1.74
C GLU A 142 8.26 -26.17 -2.68
N ALA A 143 8.72 -27.36 -3.06
CA ALA A 143 7.93 -28.30 -3.86
C ALA A 143 6.62 -28.71 -3.16
N LYS A 144 6.65 -28.93 -1.85
CA LYS A 144 5.45 -29.22 -1.06
C LYS A 144 4.48 -28.06 -1.05
N LEU A 145 4.98 -26.84 -0.88
CA LEU A 145 4.17 -25.62 -0.87
C LEU A 145 3.49 -25.38 -2.22
N THR A 146 4.24 -25.49 -3.31
CA THR A 146 3.72 -25.40 -4.67
C THR A 146 2.62 -26.42 -4.92
N ALA A 147 2.86 -27.68 -4.57
CA ALA A 147 1.85 -28.75 -4.71
C ALA A 147 0.57 -28.50 -3.88
N LEU A 148 0.68 -27.88 -2.70
CA LEU A 148 -0.49 -27.50 -1.91
C LEU A 148 -1.29 -26.39 -2.58
N ARG A 149 -0.63 -25.37 -3.12
CA ARG A 149 -1.27 -24.25 -3.83
C ARG A 149 -1.99 -24.74 -5.09
N GLU A 150 -1.33 -25.52 -5.94
CA GLU A 150 -1.92 -26.10 -7.15
C GLU A 150 -3.16 -26.97 -6.84
N ARG A 151 -3.07 -27.80 -5.79
CA ARG A 151 -4.20 -28.62 -5.38
C ARG A 151 -5.36 -27.80 -4.82
N ALA A 152 -5.06 -26.75 -4.05
CA ALA A 152 -6.07 -25.85 -3.50
C ALA A 152 -6.83 -25.11 -4.62
N GLU A 153 -6.10 -24.58 -5.60
CA GLU A 153 -6.68 -23.95 -6.80
C GLU A 153 -7.57 -24.92 -7.56
N ALA A 154 -7.11 -26.16 -7.78
CA ALA A 154 -7.90 -27.19 -8.45
C ALA A 154 -9.19 -27.52 -7.70
N GLN A 155 -9.19 -27.55 -6.35
CA GLN A 155 -10.41 -27.72 -5.57
C GLN A 155 -11.35 -26.52 -5.70
N ALA A 156 -10.82 -25.29 -5.61
CA ALA A 156 -11.60 -24.06 -5.76
C ALA A 156 -12.27 -23.97 -7.14
N LEU A 157 -11.55 -24.27 -8.22
CA LEU A 157 -12.09 -24.31 -9.59
C LEU A 157 -13.23 -25.34 -9.76
N ASN A 158 -13.22 -26.41 -8.98
CA ASN A 158 -14.29 -27.41 -8.96
C ASN A 158 -15.42 -27.08 -7.96
N GLY A 159 -15.42 -25.90 -7.34
CA GLY A 159 -16.41 -25.49 -6.35
C GLY A 159 -16.30 -26.23 -5.00
N ARG A 160 -15.21 -26.93 -4.75
CA ARG A 160 -14.96 -27.68 -3.50
C ARG A 160 -14.28 -26.77 -2.49
N TRP A 161 -15.04 -25.78 -2.02
CA TRP A 161 -14.50 -24.69 -1.21
C TRP A 161 -13.95 -25.13 0.14
N ARG A 162 -14.52 -26.19 0.76
CA ARG A 162 -14.03 -26.73 2.06
C ARG A 162 -12.66 -27.37 1.89
N GLU A 163 -12.49 -28.20 0.86
CA GLU A 163 -11.21 -28.83 0.55
C GLU A 163 -10.15 -27.81 0.13
N ALA A 164 -10.56 -26.76 -0.61
CA ALA A 164 -9.67 -25.66 -0.96
C ALA A 164 -9.23 -24.89 0.30
N GLN A 165 -10.15 -24.58 1.21
CA GLN A 165 -9.84 -23.95 2.50
C GLN A 165 -8.78 -24.72 3.29
N ASP A 166 -8.97 -26.04 3.45
CA ASP A 166 -8.05 -26.87 4.21
C ASP A 166 -6.64 -26.89 3.60
N LEU A 167 -6.54 -26.88 2.27
CA LEU A 167 -5.27 -26.85 1.55
C LEU A 167 -4.60 -25.49 1.64
N TRP A 168 -5.36 -24.39 1.52
CA TRP A 168 -4.83 -23.02 1.69
C TRP A 168 -4.33 -22.79 3.12
N GLN A 169 -5.02 -23.29 4.13
CA GLN A 169 -4.55 -23.23 5.52
C GLN A 169 -3.23 -23.97 5.71
N GLN A 170 -3.06 -25.15 5.08
CA GLN A 170 -1.80 -25.88 5.10
C GLN A 170 -0.68 -25.11 4.38
N ALA A 171 -0.98 -24.46 3.26
CA ALA A 171 -0.02 -23.61 2.54
C ALA A 171 0.42 -22.42 3.40
N ILE A 172 -0.51 -21.72 4.05
CA ILE A 172 -0.25 -20.62 4.97
C ILE A 172 0.56 -21.07 6.19
N ALA A 173 0.32 -22.27 6.72
CA ALA A 173 1.12 -22.82 7.81
C ALA A 173 2.60 -23.03 7.43
N LEU A 174 2.89 -23.25 6.14
CA LEU A 174 4.26 -23.33 5.62
C LEU A 174 4.82 -21.95 5.22
N ASP A 175 3.99 -21.03 4.74
CA ASP A 175 4.37 -19.68 4.34
C ASP A 175 3.26 -18.68 4.67
N ALA A 176 3.29 -18.15 5.88
CA ALA A 176 2.34 -17.16 6.36
C ALA A 176 2.55 -15.76 5.75
N GLY A 177 3.63 -15.54 5.00
CA GLY A 177 3.96 -14.27 4.35
C GLY A 177 3.48 -14.17 2.91
N TYR A 178 2.95 -15.22 2.31
CA TYR A 178 2.57 -15.23 0.90
C TYR A 178 1.16 -14.68 0.71
N ALA A 179 1.07 -13.47 0.17
CA ALA A 179 -0.17 -12.69 0.06
C ALA A 179 -1.29 -13.43 -0.66
N ASP A 180 -1.01 -14.07 -1.81
CA ASP A 180 -2.02 -14.76 -2.61
C ASP A 180 -2.66 -15.94 -1.86
N SER A 181 -1.91 -16.68 -1.04
CA SER A 181 -2.51 -17.78 -0.24
C SER A 181 -3.60 -17.26 0.71
N HIS A 182 -3.42 -16.08 1.28
CA HIS A 182 -4.44 -15.43 2.11
C HIS A 182 -5.63 -14.95 1.28
N PHE A 183 -5.39 -14.40 0.10
CA PHE A 183 -6.45 -13.97 -0.80
C PHE A 183 -7.33 -15.13 -1.25
N GLN A 184 -6.73 -16.23 -1.66
CA GLN A 184 -7.44 -17.43 -2.11
C GLN A 184 -8.17 -18.15 -0.96
N LEU A 185 -7.58 -18.14 0.25
CA LEU A 185 -8.29 -18.62 1.45
C LEU A 185 -9.52 -17.74 1.75
N ALA A 186 -9.38 -16.41 1.64
CA ALA A 186 -10.49 -15.50 1.83
C ALA A 186 -11.63 -15.77 0.82
N THR A 187 -11.28 -16.00 -0.44
CA THR A 187 -12.24 -16.36 -1.50
C THR A 187 -12.97 -17.68 -1.16
N SER A 188 -12.25 -18.68 -0.65
CA SER A 188 -12.85 -19.95 -0.26
C SER A 188 -13.81 -19.77 0.92
N LEU A 189 -13.39 -19.02 1.95
CA LEU A 189 -14.20 -18.70 3.13
C LEU A 189 -15.47 -17.92 2.77
N GLU A 190 -15.36 -16.98 1.83
CA GLU A 190 -16.50 -16.21 1.33
C GLU A 190 -17.54 -17.12 0.69
N ASN A 191 -17.13 -18.04 -0.17
CA ASN A 191 -18.02 -19.01 -0.81
C ASN A 191 -18.65 -19.99 0.19
N LEU A 192 -18.04 -20.17 1.35
CA LEU A 192 -18.57 -20.95 2.47
C LEU A 192 -19.49 -20.14 3.40
N GLY A 193 -19.64 -18.83 3.16
CA GLY A 193 -20.41 -17.92 4.02
C GLY A 193 -19.69 -17.49 5.31
N GLU A 194 -18.40 -17.78 5.46
CA GLU A 194 -17.59 -17.44 6.63
C GLU A 194 -17.01 -16.00 6.50
N LEU A 195 -17.90 -15.02 6.34
CA LEU A 195 -17.58 -13.68 5.84
C LEU A 195 -16.61 -12.88 6.73
N ALA A 196 -16.69 -13.03 8.05
CA ALA A 196 -15.79 -12.33 8.98
C ALA A 196 -14.35 -12.84 8.86
N LEU A 197 -14.18 -14.17 8.70
CA LEU A 197 -12.88 -14.77 8.47
C LEU A 197 -12.34 -14.42 7.08
N ALA A 198 -13.20 -14.44 6.06
CA ALA A 198 -12.84 -14.03 4.71
C ALA A 198 -12.27 -12.60 4.72
N ARG A 199 -12.96 -11.66 5.38
CA ARG A 199 -12.48 -10.28 5.53
C ARG A 199 -11.08 -10.21 6.14
N SER A 200 -10.84 -10.91 7.24
CA SER A 200 -9.55 -10.87 7.91
C SER A 200 -8.41 -11.39 7.02
N HIS A 201 -8.69 -12.39 6.20
CA HIS A 201 -7.72 -12.92 5.26
C HIS A 201 -7.53 -12.01 4.03
N TYR A 202 -8.56 -11.33 3.54
CA TYR A 202 -8.41 -10.30 2.52
C TYR A 202 -7.57 -9.11 3.02
N GLU A 203 -7.83 -8.62 4.24
CA GLU A 203 -7.02 -7.57 4.87
C GLU A 203 -5.56 -8.03 5.04
N ARG A 204 -5.35 -9.28 5.44
CA ARG A 204 -4.01 -9.85 5.54
C ARG A 204 -3.30 -9.93 4.19
N ALA A 205 -4.00 -10.32 3.14
CA ALA A 205 -3.47 -10.34 1.77
C ALA A 205 -3.06 -8.93 1.28
N LEU A 206 -3.85 -7.91 1.62
CA LEU A 206 -3.52 -6.51 1.35
C LEU A 206 -2.24 -6.07 2.07
N ASP A 207 -2.10 -6.42 3.36
CA ASP A 207 -0.93 -6.05 4.17
C ASP A 207 0.35 -6.76 3.74
N LEU A 208 0.22 -7.94 3.15
CA LEU A 208 1.31 -8.76 2.62
C LEU A 208 1.68 -8.44 1.16
N ASP A 209 0.90 -7.61 0.46
CA ASP A 209 1.17 -7.28 -0.94
C ASP A 209 2.54 -6.61 -1.09
N GLY A 210 3.44 -7.26 -1.83
CA GLY A 210 4.79 -6.76 -2.08
C GLY A 210 4.84 -5.51 -2.95
N LEU A 211 3.79 -5.26 -3.76
CA LEU A 211 3.61 -4.04 -4.54
C LEU A 211 2.48 -3.19 -3.96
N ARG A 212 2.80 -2.42 -2.94
CA ARG A 212 1.85 -1.64 -2.14
C ARG A 212 1.41 -0.36 -2.83
N PHE A 213 0.68 -0.49 -3.93
CA PHE A 213 -0.01 0.64 -4.57
C PHE A 213 -1.24 1.10 -3.79
N ARG A 214 -1.81 0.22 -2.97
CA ARG A 214 -3.01 0.46 -2.16
C ARG A 214 -2.62 0.81 -0.73
N ALA A 215 -3.45 1.63 -0.08
CA ALA A 215 -3.33 1.88 1.35
C ALA A 215 -3.56 0.58 2.13
N ASP A 216 -2.56 0.13 2.89
CA ASP A 216 -2.69 -1.01 3.78
C ASP A 216 -3.46 -0.65 5.06
N THR A 217 -3.72 -1.66 5.91
CA THR A 217 -4.48 -1.44 7.14
C THR A 217 -3.78 -0.48 8.09
N ARG A 218 -2.44 -0.46 8.11
CA ARG A 218 -1.62 0.41 8.96
C ARG A 218 -1.68 1.87 8.54
N ILE A 219 -1.73 2.16 7.23
CA ILE A 219 -1.96 3.51 6.71
C ILE A 219 -3.30 4.05 7.22
N ASN A 220 -4.38 3.28 7.11
CA ASN A 220 -5.69 3.68 7.60
C ASN A 220 -5.72 3.87 9.12
N ALA A 221 -5.01 3.03 9.88
CA ALA A 221 -4.87 3.20 11.33
C ALA A 221 -4.09 4.48 11.70
N ILE A 222 -3.10 4.88 10.90
CA ILE A 222 -2.37 6.14 11.07
C ILE A 222 -3.30 7.33 10.85
N ILE A 223 -4.10 7.33 9.76
CA ILE A 223 -5.05 8.41 9.48
C ILE A 223 -6.04 8.58 10.65
N GLU A 224 -6.58 7.48 11.14
CA GLU A 224 -7.51 7.50 12.28
C GLU A 224 -6.84 8.02 13.55
N ARG A 225 -5.59 7.61 13.83
CA ARG A 225 -4.83 8.07 14.98
C ARG A 225 -4.54 9.57 14.90
N VAL A 226 -4.06 10.05 13.76
CA VAL A 226 -3.75 11.47 13.55
C VAL A 226 -5.02 12.31 13.69
N ALA A 227 -6.15 11.85 13.13
CA ALA A 227 -7.40 12.58 13.25
C ALA A 227 -7.84 12.79 14.71
N ARG A 228 -7.56 11.83 15.60
CA ARG A 228 -7.91 11.92 17.04
C ARG A 228 -7.02 12.88 17.84
N GLU A 229 -5.91 13.32 17.29
CA GLU A 229 -4.99 14.28 17.94
C GLU A 229 -5.50 15.73 17.86
N TYR A 230 -6.45 16.00 16.99
CA TYR A 230 -6.97 17.34 16.72
C TYR A 230 -8.36 17.57 17.29
N ASP A 231 -8.68 18.84 17.57
CA ASP A 231 -10.02 19.26 18.00
C ASP A 231 -11.03 19.09 16.86
N LEU A 232 -12.20 18.56 17.17
CA LEU A 232 -13.31 18.35 16.23
C LEU A 232 -13.83 19.65 15.60
N SER A 233 -13.54 20.82 16.20
CA SER A 233 -13.85 22.11 15.60
C SER A 233 -13.03 22.41 14.36
N ASN A 234 -11.82 21.84 14.25
CA ASN A 234 -10.87 22.10 13.17
C ASN A 234 -10.69 20.89 12.24
N VAL A 235 -10.85 19.68 12.75
CA VAL A 235 -10.65 18.44 11.99
C VAL A 235 -11.84 17.50 12.16
N SER A 236 -12.46 17.14 11.06
CA SER A 236 -13.47 16.07 11.01
C SER A 236 -12.84 14.78 10.50
N PHE A 237 -13.35 13.65 10.97
CA PHE A 237 -12.87 12.34 10.52
C PHE A 237 -14.00 11.52 9.89
N VAL A 238 -13.72 10.91 8.74
CA VAL A 238 -14.65 10.07 7.98
C VAL A 238 -14.07 8.67 7.80
N HIS A 239 -14.79 7.67 8.26
CA HIS A 239 -14.47 6.26 7.99
C HIS A 239 -15.00 5.84 6.61
N SER A 240 -14.39 6.32 5.51
CA SER A 240 -14.86 5.96 4.17
C SER A 240 -14.74 4.46 3.90
N SER A 241 -13.67 3.80 4.36
CA SER A 241 -13.55 2.35 4.25
C SER A 241 -14.75 1.61 4.88
N LYS A 242 -15.15 1.98 6.10
CA LYS A 242 -16.34 1.40 6.76
C LYS A 242 -17.66 1.81 6.11
N GLY A 243 -17.69 3.01 5.52
CA GLY A 243 -18.88 3.48 4.78
C GLY A 243 -19.13 2.63 3.53
N PHE A 244 -18.09 2.34 2.78
CA PHE A 244 -18.16 1.47 1.62
C PHE A 244 -18.44 0.01 2.01
N ASP A 245 -17.87 -0.51 3.09
CA ASP A 245 -18.17 -1.85 3.61
C ASP A 245 -19.66 -2.04 3.90
N ARG A 246 -20.35 -0.99 4.38
CA ARG A 246 -21.80 -1.04 4.65
C ARG A 246 -22.65 -0.98 3.39
N ALA A 247 -22.16 -0.30 2.36
CA ALA A 247 -22.85 -0.18 1.07
C ALA A 247 -22.64 -1.43 0.21
N SER A 248 -21.49 -2.08 0.32
CA SER A 248 -21.10 -3.31 -0.38
C SER A 248 -21.18 -4.48 0.59
N ALA A 249 -22.40 -4.94 0.91
CA ALA A 249 -22.54 -6.10 1.78
C ALA A 249 -21.84 -7.32 1.15
N PRO A 250 -21.06 -8.09 1.93
CA PRO A 250 -20.96 -7.98 3.37
C PRO A 250 -19.74 -7.27 3.92
N TYR A 251 -18.71 -6.82 3.13
CA TYR A 251 -17.50 -6.34 3.77
C TYR A 251 -16.45 -5.64 2.89
N ALA A 252 -16.57 -5.55 1.61
CA ALA A 252 -15.54 -4.90 0.82
C ALA A 252 -16.13 -4.19 -0.40
N PRO A 253 -15.63 -2.99 -0.76
CA PRO A 253 -15.99 -2.37 -2.03
C PRO A 253 -15.63 -3.32 -3.17
N GLY A 254 -16.59 -3.67 -3.97
CA GLY A 254 -16.47 -4.50 -5.15
C GLY A 254 -17.39 -4.00 -6.25
N TRP A 255 -17.33 -4.61 -7.41
CA TRP A 255 -18.30 -4.39 -8.48
C TRP A 255 -19.49 -5.31 -8.18
N ASP A 256 -20.57 -4.76 -7.68
CA ASP A 256 -21.87 -5.43 -7.56
C ASP A 256 -22.78 -5.00 -8.72
#